data_5e4dba7f5ebc62e1e157aabecd725f17
#
_entry.id   5e4dba7f5ebc62e1e157aabecd725f17
#
_cell.length_a   1.000
_cell.length_b   1.000
_cell.length_c   1.000
_cell.angle_alpha   90.00
_cell.angle_beta   90.00
_cell.angle_gamma   90.00
#
_symmetry.space_group_name_H-M   'P 1'
#
loop_
_entity.id
_entity.type
_entity.pdbx_description
1 polymer ?
#
loop_
_entity_poly.entity_id
_entity_poly.type
_entity_poly.pdbx_seq_one_letter_code
_entity_poly.pdbx_strand_id
1 'polypeptide(L)'
;GQTLQIKNKIVYLNGKPNKEPENVQYTYMVKFNNITAADLLGEQYDDFRKELGISNEDVQSLSRLHGFDVEQGLVLNKAALQYDGYMPLTKRAVAALKQRGIVKAIRPVTDKDIYSGSNYPRNSDLGWKVWTRDNYGPVWIPAKGKSIALTLDNLPIYERCIKVYEGNKLEVKQGKIYINDKPATSYTFKLDYYWMQGDNRHNSADSRYWGFVPEDHIV
;
A
#
# COMPACT_ATOMS: atom_id res chain seq x y z
N GLY A 1 10.22 4.52 18.25
CA GLY A 1 9.04 3.76 17.94
C GLY A 1 7.77 4.58 17.87
N GLN A 2 7.14 4.59 16.71
CA GLN A 2 5.83 5.19 16.47
C GLN A 2 4.83 4.10 16.12
N THR A 3 3.56 4.30 16.45
CA THR A 3 2.49 3.41 15.98
C THR A 3 1.94 3.95 14.67
N LEU A 4 1.94 3.10 13.64
CA LEU A 4 1.38 3.41 12.33
C LEU A 4 0.08 2.63 12.13
N GLN A 5 -0.90 3.28 11.53
CA GLN A 5 -2.14 2.67 11.08
C GLN A 5 -2.61 3.33 9.79
N ILE A 6 -3.13 2.56 8.85
CA ILE A 6 -3.82 3.09 7.67
C ILE A 6 -5.30 2.77 7.83
N LYS A 7 -6.15 3.80 7.74
CA LYS A 7 -7.62 3.68 7.75
C LYS A 7 -8.19 4.40 6.55
N ASN A 8 -8.88 3.67 5.70
CA ASN A 8 -9.48 4.23 4.48
C ASN A 8 -8.48 5.13 3.71
N LYS A 9 -7.25 4.60 3.47
CA LYS A 9 -6.14 5.25 2.76
C LYS A 9 -5.39 6.31 3.57
N ILE A 10 -5.94 6.83 4.66
CA ILE A 10 -5.32 7.85 5.49
C ILE A 10 -4.32 7.18 6.44
N VAL A 11 -3.07 7.67 6.42
CA VAL A 11 -2.02 7.24 7.35
C VAL A 11 -2.18 7.96 8.67
N TYR A 12 -2.17 7.21 9.76
CA TYR A 12 -2.17 7.72 11.14
C TYR A 12 -0.84 7.37 11.80
N LEU A 13 -0.23 8.34 12.46
CA LEU A 13 0.95 8.16 13.30
C LEU A 13 0.56 8.50 14.76
N ASN A 14 0.78 7.56 15.67
CA ASN A 14 0.39 7.67 17.07
C ASN A 14 -1.08 8.12 17.26
N GLY A 15 -1.98 7.56 16.44
CA GLY A 15 -3.41 7.85 16.45
C GLY A 15 -3.83 9.17 15.81
N LYS A 16 -2.90 9.99 15.31
CA LYS A 16 -3.20 11.25 14.62
C LYS A 16 -3.03 11.10 13.12
N PRO A 17 -3.92 11.67 12.29
CA PRO A 17 -3.76 11.64 10.84
C PRO A 17 -2.47 12.36 10.44
N ASN A 18 -1.68 11.73 9.59
CA ASN A 18 -0.48 12.31 9.02
C ASN A 18 -0.85 13.17 7.80
N LYS A 19 -0.12 14.28 7.61
CA LYS A 19 -0.29 15.10 6.41
C LYS A 19 0.14 14.29 5.19
N GLU A 20 -0.75 14.15 4.24
CA GLU A 20 -0.47 13.45 2.98
C GLU A 20 0.42 14.31 2.09
N PRO A 21 1.51 13.77 1.51
CA PRO A 21 2.29 14.47 0.49
C PRO A 21 1.42 14.83 -0.73
N GLU A 22 1.73 15.95 -1.39
CA GLU A 22 0.90 16.46 -2.50
C GLU A 22 0.90 15.56 -3.75
N ASN A 23 2.00 14.84 -3.96
CA ASN A 23 2.19 13.96 -5.12
C ASN A 23 1.66 12.54 -4.94
N VAL A 24 0.99 12.27 -3.82
CA VAL A 24 0.40 10.95 -3.58
C VAL A 24 -0.67 10.64 -4.62
N GLN A 25 -0.49 9.50 -5.27
CA GLN A 25 -1.42 8.95 -6.25
C GLN A 25 -2.21 7.78 -5.67
N TYR A 26 -3.48 7.73 -6.02
CA TYR A 26 -4.35 6.58 -5.84
C TYR A 26 -4.89 6.14 -7.19
N THR A 27 -5.25 4.88 -7.31
CA THR A 27 -5.94 4.39 -8.51
C THR A 27 -7.39 4.86 -8.50
N TYR A 28 -7.81 5.43 -9.60
CA TYR A 28 -9.20 5.84 -9.86
C TYR A 28 -9.76 5.09 -11.05
N MET A 29 -11.01 4.69 -10.96
CA MET A 29 -11.80 4.30 -12.13
C MET A 29 -12.23 5.53 -12.88
N VAL A 30 -11.98 5.56 -14.19
CA VAL A 30 -12.21 6.72 -15.06
C VAL A 30 -13.13 6.34 -16.19
N LYS A 31 -14.15 7.15 -16.43
CA LYS A 31 -14.95 7.14 -17.64
C LYS A 31 -14.77 8.47 -18.35
N PHE A 32 -14.23 8.44 -19.55
CA PHE A 32 -13.99 9.64 -20.34
C PHE A 32 -15.29 10.23 -20.91
N ASN A 33 -15.23 11.51 -21.26
CA ASN A 33 -16.33 12.26 -21.85
C ASN A 33 -15.92 12.69 -23.25
N ASN A 34 -16.46 12.03 -24.26
CA ASN A 34 -16.22 12.33 -25.70
C ASN A 34 -14.75 12.26 -26.15
N ILE A 35 -13.88 11.64 -25.36
CA ILE A 35 -12.48 11.34 -25.71
C ILE A 35 -12.13 9.93 -25.25
N THR A 36 -11.05 9.41 -25.79
CA THR A 36 -10.48 8.11 -25.39
C THR A 36 -9.16 8.29 -24.62
N ALA A 37 -8.63 7.22 -24.04
CA ALA A 37 -7.27 7.23 -23.49
C ALA A 37 -6.23 7.58 -24.58
N ALA A 38 -6.43 7.13 -25.82
CA ALA A 38 -5.54 7.45 -26.94
C ALA A 38 -5.56 8.95 -27.25
N ASP A 39 -6.73 9.58 -27.22
CA ASP A 39 -6.83 11.03 -27.42
C ASP A 39 -6.08 11.80 -26.33
N LEU A 40 -6.16 11.34 -25.07
CA LEU A 40 -5.45 11.95 -23.95
C LEU A 40 -3.92 11.85 -24.10
N LEU A 41 -3.40 10.91 -24.89
CA LEU A 41 -1.98 10.79 -25.25
C LEU A 41 -1.56 11.75 -26.37
N GLY A 42 -2.51 12.39 -27.05
CA GLY A 42 -2.24 13.35 -28.13
C GLY A 42 -1.47 14.60 -27.65
N GLU A 43 -0.72 15.21 -28.56
CA GLU A 43 0.14 16.39 -28.28
C GLU A 43 -0.65 17.56 -27.66
N GLN A 44 -1.93 17.72 -28.05
CA GLN A 44 -2.81 18.76 -27.50
C GLN A 44 -3.03 18.66 -25.98
N TYR A 45 -2.72 17.53 -25.37
CA TYR A 45 -2.81 17.29 -23.90
C TYR A 45 -1.46 17.21 -23.20
N ASP A 46 -0.32 17.36 -23.90
CA ASP A 46 1.01 17.20 -23.34
C ASP A 46 1.28 18.12 -22.15
N ASP A 47 1.05 19.42 -22.33
CA ASP A 47 1.27 20.39 -21.27
C ASP A 47 0.32 20.15 -20.08
N PHE A 48 -0.91 19.77 -20.37
CA PHE A 48 -1.89 19.42 -19.35
C PHE A 48 -1.48 18.20 -18.54
N ARG A 49 -0.99 17.14 -19.19
CA ARG A 49 -0.48 15.95 -18.48
C ARG A 49 0.75 16.28 -17.64
N LYS A 50 1.72 17.02 -18.20
CA LYS A 50 2.94 17.44 -17.47
C LYS A 50 2.62 18.28 -16.25
N GLU A 51 1.73 19.26 -16.38
CA GLU A 51 1.27 20.08 -15.26
C GLU A 51 0.70 19.26 -14.12
N LEU A 52 -0.02 18.19 -14.42
CA LEU A 52 -0.72 17.36 -13.44
C LEU A 52 0.07 16.14 -12.99
N GLY A 53 1.29 15.93 -13.53
CA GLY A 53 2.10 14.75 -13.22
C GLY A 53 1.47 13.45 -13.73
N ILE A 54 0.72 13.50 -14.84
CA ILE A 54 0.13 12.32 -15.49
C ILE A 54 1.14 11.85 -16.55
N SER A 55 1.78 10.70 -16.33
CA SER A 55 2.72 10.12 -17.29
C SER A 55 2.01 9.44 -18.45
N ASN A 56 2.74 9.21 -19.54
CA ASN A 56 2.21 8.42 -20.66
C ASN A 56 1.92 6.97 -20.23
N GLU A 57 2.75 6.42 -19.32
CA GLU A 57 2.54 5.09 -18.76
C GLU A 57 1.25 5.02 -17.94
N ASP A 58 0.91 6.07 -17.19
CA ASP A 58 -0.34 6.14 -16.43
C ASP A 58 -1.55 6.04 -17.36
N VAL A 59 -1.52 6.74 -18.50
CA VAL A 59 -2.60 6.69 -19.49
C VAL A 59 -2.62 5.34 -20.23
N GLN A 60 -1.43 4.82 -20.62
CA GLN A 60 -1.33 3.53 -21.29
C GLN A 60 -1.75 2.36 -20.39
N SER A 61 -1.62 2.50 -19.08
CA SER A 61 -2.07 1.47 -18.12
C SER A 61 -3.57 1.21 -18.21
N LEU A 62 -4.38 2.21 -18.60
CA LEU A 62 -5.82 2.04 -18.84
C LEU A 62 -6.14 0.94 -19.86
N SER A 63 -5.42 0.91 -20.98
CA SER A 63 -5.65 -0.08 -22.04
C SER A 63 -5.12 -1.47 -21.69
N ARG A 64 -4.13 -1.56 -20.80
CA ARG A 64 -3.54 -2.84 -20.35
C ARG A 64 -4.39 -3.52 -19.29
N LEU A 65 -5.07 -2.77 -18.43
CA LEU A 65 -5.87 -3.35 -17.35
C LEU A 65 -7.11 -4.10 -17.87
N HIS A 66 -7.74 -3.65 -18.94
CA HIS A 66 -8.86 -4.37 -19.54
C HIS A 66 -8.52 -5.78 -20.06
N GLY A 67 -7.28 -6.02 -20.54
CA GLY A 67 -6.81 -7.35 -20.94
C GLY A 67 -6.27 -8.18 -19.77
N PHE A 68 -5.63 -7.53 -18.80
CA PHE A 68 -4.95 -8.17 -17.68
C PHE A 68 -5.91 -8.72 -16.62
N ASP A 69 -7.02 -8.03 -16.39
CA ASP A 69 -7.99 -8.38 -15.35
C ASP A 69 -8.76 -9.67 -15.66
N VAL A 70 -8.96 -9.98 -16.95
CA VAL A 70 -9.68 -11.19 -17.39
C VAL A 70 -8.76 -12.43 -17.34
N GLU A 71 -7.48 -12.27 -17.67
CA GLU A 71 -6.51 -13.39 -17.69
C GLU A 71 -6.02 -13.77 -16.28
N GLN A 72 -6.05 -12.85 -15.32
CA GLN A 72 -5.58 -13.10 -13.95
C GLN A 72 -6.69 -13.48 -12.97
N GLY A 73 -7.94 -13.69 -13.42
CA GLY A 73 -9.05 -14.10 -12.57
C GLY A 73 -9.48 -13.06 -11.52
N LEU A 74 -9.15 -11.80 -11.73
CA LEU A 74 -9.66 -10.70 -10.91
C LEU A 74 -11.16 -10.53 -11.17
N VAL A 75 -11.96 -10.82 -10.16
CA VAL A 75 -13.41 -10.64 -10.23
C VAL A 75 -13.72 -9.14 -10.22
N LEU A 76 -13.81 -8.56 -11.41
CA LEU A 76 -14.30 -7.20 -11.57
C LEU A 76 -15.75 -7.13 -11.10
N ASN A 77 -16.01 -6.26 -10.14
CA ASN A 77 -17.38 -5.93 -9.75
C ASN A 77 -18.12 -5.38 -11.01
N LYS A 78 -19.37 -5.84 -11.25
CA LYS A 78 -20.20 -5.33 -12.36
C LYS A 78 -20.26 -3.79 -12.43
N ALA A 79 -20.15 -3.11 -11.28
CA ALA A 79 -20.06 -1.66 -11.21
C ALA A 79 -18.78 -1.08 -11.83
N ALA A 80 -17.69 -1.86 -11.93
CA ALA A 80 -16.46 -1.43 -12.56
C ALA A 80 -16.56 -1.44 -14.10
N LEU A 81 -17.39 -2.31 -14.68
CA LEU A 81 -17.58 -2.44 -16.13
C LEU A 81 -18.18 -1.20 -16.80
N GLN A 82 -18.73 -0.27 -16.02
CA GLN A 82 -19.23 1.02 -16.56
C GLN A 82 -18.14 2.07 -16.76
N TYR A 83 -16.88 1.79 -16.34
CA TYR A 83 -15.74 2.67 -16.53
C TYR A 83 -14.85 2.19 -17.67
N ASP A 84 -14.07 3.10 -18.24
CA ASP A 84 -13.17 2.81 -19.37
C ASP A 84 -11.88 2.14 -18.87
N GLY A 85 -11.52 2.37 -17.60
CA GLY A 85 -10.36 1.73 -16.98
C GLY A 85 -9.93 2.35 -15.65
N TYR A 86 -8.72 2.00 -15.22
CA TYR A 86 -8.10 2.46 -13.97
C TYR A 86 -6.91 3.35 -14.29
N MET A 87 -6.72 4.41 -13.51
CA MET A 87 -5.63 5.36 -13.71
C MET A 87 -5.07 5.80 -12.35
N PRO A 88 -3.74 5.79 -12.13
CA PRO A 88 -3.13 6.39 -10.95
C PRO A 88 -3.16 7.92 -11.10
N LEU A 89 -3.77 8.60 -10.14
CA LEU A 89 -3.96 10.05 -10.17
C LEU A 89 -3.75 10.66 -8.79
N THR A 90 -3.18 11.87 -8.78
CA THR A 90 -3.21 12.74 -7.61
C THR A 90 -4.60 13.37 -7.44
N LYS A 91 -4.91 13.84 -6.23
CA LYS A 91 -6.17 14.59 -5.99
C LYS A 91 -6.28 15.83 -6.87
N ARG A 92 -5.15 16.50 -7.15
CA ARG A 92 -5.07 17.66 -8.06
C ARG A 92 -5.45 17.28 -9.49
N ALA A 93 -4.90 16.16 -10.00
CA ALA A 93 -5.22 15.65 -11.32
C ALA A 93 -6.72 15.31 -11.47
N VAL A 94 -7.29 14.65 -10.46
CA VAL A 94 -8.74 14.32 -10.43
C VAL A 94 -9.60 15.59 -10.51
N ALA A 95 -9.25 16.64 -9.75
CA ALA A 95 -9.98 17.90 -9.76
C ALA A 95 -9.91 18.57 -11.15
N ALA A 96 -8.72 18.62 -11.76
CA ALA A 96 -8.51 19.23 -13.07
C ALA A 96 -9.21 18.48 -14.20
N LEU A 97 -9.19 17.14 -14.20
CA LEU A 97 -9.92 16.31 -15.17
C LEU A 97 -11.43 16.57 -15.12
N LYS A 98 -11.99 16.71 -13.91
CA LYS A 98 -13.40 17.07 -13.71
C LYS A 98 -13.70 18.49 -14.21
N GLN A 99 -12.88 19.46 -13.82
CA GLN A 99 -13.07 20.87 -14.15
C GLN A 99 -13.05 21.12 -15.66
N ARG A 100 -12.18 20.41 -16.40
CA ARG A 100 -12.09 20.50 -17.86
C ARG A 100 -13.13 19.66 -18.59
N GLY A 101 -13.99 18.93 -17.89
CA GLY A 101 -15.02 18.09 -18.53
C GLY A 101 -14.45 16.89 -19.30
N ILE A 102 -13.18 16.52 -19.06
CA ILE A 102 -12.50 15.40 -19.74
C ILE A 102 -13.09 14.06 -19.31
N VAL A 103 -13.60 13.98 -18.08
CA VAL A 103 -14.20 12.76 -17.54
C VAL A 103 -15.69 12.92 -17.29
N LYS A 104 -16.47 11.92 -17.70
CA LYS A 104 -17.90 11.81 -17.40
C LYS A 104 -18.13 11.27 -15.99
N ALA A 105 -17.30 10.32 -15.54
CA ALA A 105 -17.31 9.78 -14.20
C ALA A 105 -15.90 9.43 -13.75
N ILE A 106 -15.60 9.65 -12.46
CA ILE A 106 -14.35 9.30 -11.85
C ILE A 106 -14.58 9.01 -10.35
N ARG A 107 -14.11 7.88 -9.88
CA ARG A 107 -14.15 7.51 -8.47
C ARG A 107 -12.89 6.77 -8.05
N PRO A 108 -12.48 6.86 -6.77
CA PRO A 108 -11.35 6.07 -6.28
C PRO A 108 -11.68 4.57 -6.30
N VAL A 109 -10.69 3.76 -6.64
CA VAL A 109 -10.71 2.32 -6.45
C VAL A 109 -10.66 2.02 -4.95
N THR A 110 -11.40 1.02 -4.52
CA THR A 110 -11.45 0.54 -3.13
C THR A 110 -11.03 -0.93 -3.06
N ASP A 111 -10.78 -1.42 -1.86
CA ASP A 111 -10.49 -2.85 -1.61
C ASP A 111 -11.62 -3.80 -2.05
N LYS A 112 -12.84 -3.27 -2.25
CA LYS A 112 -13.98 -4.03 -2.80
C LYS A 112 -13.90 -4.19 -4.32
N ASP A 113 -13.18 -3.31 -4.98
CA ASP A 113 -13.00 -3.33 -6.44
C ASP A 113 -11.83 -4.22 -6.84
N ILE A 114 -10.71 -4.09 -6.13
CA ILE A 114 -9.49 -4.83 -6.38
C ILE A 114 -8.88 -5.25 -5.04
N TYR A 115 -8.85 -6.54 -4.77
CA TYR A 115 -8.20 -7.11 -3.60
C TYR A 115 -6.83 -7.67 -4.00
N SER A 116 -5.75 -7.12 -3.44
CA SER A 116 -4.42 -7.72 -3.49
C SER A 116 -4.12 -8.38 -2.15
N GLY A 117 -4.27 -9.70 -2.07
CA GLY A 117 -4.24 -10.46 -0.82
C GLY A 117 -2.88 -10.72 -0.19
N SER A 118 -1.80 -10.02 -0.58
CA SER A 118 -0.44 -10.36 -0.19
C SER A 118 0.25 -9.34 0.71
N ASN A 119 -0.46 -8.80 1.70
CA ASN A 119 0.17 -7.92 2.69
C ASN A 119 1.12 -8.68 3.62
N TYR A 120 2.08 -7.96 4.21
CA TYR A 120 2.96 -8.47 5.26
C TYR A 120 2.48 -8.00 6.65
N PRO A 121 2.42 -8.86 7.65
CA PRO A 121 2.40 -10.32 7.53
C PRO A 121 1.18 -10.81 6.76
N ARG A 122 1.17 -12.06 6.34
CA ARG A 122 -0.02 -12.61 5.67
C ARG A 122 -1.22 -12.57 6.62
N ASN A 123 -2.40 -12.33 6.10
CA ASN A 123 -3.61 -12.30 6.93
C ASN A 123 -3.86 -13.63 7.66
N SER A 124 -3.47 -14.78 7.08
CA SER A 124 -3.48 -16.09 7.72
C SER A 124 -2.62 -16.13 8.99
N ASP A 125 -1.45 -15.49 8.97
CA ASP A 125 -0.49 -15.47 10.08
C ASP A 125 -0.97 -14.57 11.23
N LEU A 126 -1.91 -13.66 10.93
CA LEU A 126 -2.56 -12.74 11.88
C LEU A 126 -3.92 -13.23 12.39
N GLY A 127 -4.21 -14.54 12.29
CA GLY A 127 -5.51 -15.07 12.68
C GLY A 127 -6.67 -14.51 11.83
N TRP A 128 -6.42 -14.36 10.53
CA TRP A 128 -7.38 -13.87 9.54
C TRP A 128 -7.84 -12.42 9.76
N LYS A 129 -7.03 -11.60 10.42
CA LYS A 129 -7.22 -10.14 10.38
C LYS A 129 -7.06 -9.67 8.94
N VAL A 130 -8.09 -9.04 8.40
CA VAL A 130 -8.09 -8.57 7.01
C VAL A 130 -7.36 -7.23 6.93
N TRP A 131 -6.04 -7.24 6.82
CA TRP A 131 -5.28 -6.06 6.45
C TRP A 131 -5.23 -5.95 4.93
N THR A 132 -5.43 -4.76 4.43
CA THR A 132 -5.39 -4.43 3.01
C THR A 132 -4.42 -3.26 2.81
N ARG A 133 -4.16 -2.91 1.55
CA ARG A 133 -3.33 -1.74 1.24
C ARG A 133 -3.93 -0.42 1.73
N ASP A 134 -5.28 -0.36 1.85
CA ASP A 134 -6.03 0.84 2.26
C ASP A 134 -6.43 0.82 3.74
N ASN A 135 -6.37 -0.36 4.38
CA ASN A 135 -6.67 -0.56 5.80
C ASN A 135 -5.65 -1.52 6.42
N TYR A 136 -4.69 -0.97 7.14
CA TYR A 136 -3.53 -1.70 7.62
C TYR A 136 -3.18 -1.33 9.06
N GLY A 137 -2.71 -2.29 9.85
CA GLY A 137 -2.30 -2.08 11.23
C GLY A 137 -3.44 -2.08 12.24
N PRO A 138 -3.22 -1.54 13.45
CA PRO A 138 -2.02 -0.78 13.85
C PRO A 138 -0.77 -1.65 14.01
N VAL A 139 0.39 -1.08 13.68
CA VAL A 139 1.70 -1.67 13.93
C VAL A 139 2.60 -0.66 14.64
N TRP A 140 3.37 -1.15 15.63
CA TRP A 140 4.40 -0.33 16.26
C TRP A 140 5.70 -0.53 15.48
N ILE A 141 6.33 0.57 15.03
CA ILE A 141 7.58 0.56 14.29
C ILE A 141 8.72 0.39 15.30
N PRO A 142 9.54 -0.69 15.21
CA PRO A 142 10.60 -0.92 16.18
C PRO A 142 11.64 0.20 16.19
N ALA A 143 12.25 0.43 17.36
CA ALA A 143 13.32 1.40 17.53
C ALA A 143 14.42 0.82 18.43
N LYS A 144 15.64 1.19 18.14
CA LYS A 144 16.84 0.76 18.86
C LYS A 144 16.74 0.98 20.36
N GLY A 145 17.05 -0.04 21.13
CA GLY A 145 16.97 -0.02 22.59
C GLY A 145 15.56 -0.03 23.16
N LYS A 146 14.51 -0.11 22.33
CA LYS A 146 13.12 -0.21 22.78
C LYS A 146 12.65 -1.64 22.74
N SER A 147 11.81 -1.99 23.72
CA SER A 147 11.28 -3.36 23.88
C SER A 147 9.80 -3.41 23.55
N ILE A 148 9.36 -4.55 23.04
CA ILE A 148 7.96 -4.89 22.87
C ILE A 148 7.65 -6.21 23.58
N ALA A 149 6.48 -6.33 24.18
CA ALA A 149 5.97 -7.62 24.62
C ALA A 149 5.69 -8.50 23.39
N LEU A 150 6.21 -9.73 23.37
CA LEU A 150 5.98 -10.70 22.31
C LEU A 150 4.85 -11.65 22.69
N THR A 151 3.94 -11.82 21.77
CA THR A 151 2.85 -12.78 21.81
C THR A 151 2.80 -13.56 20.50
N LEU A 152 2.13 -14.70 20.46
CA LEU A 152 1.92 -15.42 19.20
C LEU A 152 1.15 -14.59 18.18
N ASP A 153 0.27 -13.70 18.64
CA ASP A 153 -0.55 -12.85 17.78
C ASP A 153 0.25 -11.73 17.08
N ASN A 154 1.28 -11.19 17.74
CA ASN A 154 2.11 -10.12 17.17
C ASN A 154 3.45 -10.60 16.60
N LEU A 155 3.84 -11.83 16.89
CA LEU A 155 5.09 -12.40 16.41
C LEU A 155 5.26 -12.32 14.89
N PRO A 156 4.26 -12.61 14.05
CA PRO A 156 4.39 -12.52 12.60
C PRO A 156 4.79 -11.11 12.10
N ILE A 157 4.43 -10.06 12.86
CA ILE A 157 4.79 -8.68 12.52
C ILE A 157 6.29 -8.41 12.72
N TYR A 158 6.89 -9.02 13.76
CA TYR A 158 8.25 -8.74 14.21
C TYR A 158 9.25 -9.86 13.93
N GLU A 159 8.79 -11.05 13.53
CA GLU A 159 9.63 -12.21 13.30
C GLU A 159 10.80 -11.90 12.35
N ARG A 160 10.53 -11.22 11.24
CA ARG A 160 11.55 -10.87 10.25
C ARG A 160 12.61 -9.94 10.83
N CYS A 161 12.22 -8.96 11.65
CA CYS A 161 13.15 -8.07 12.33
C CYS A 161 14.07 -8.86 13.27
N ILE A 162 13.49 -9.72 14.09
CA ILE A 162 14.22 -10.48 15.12
C ILE A 162 15.14 -11.53 14.49
N LYS A 163 14.61 -12.31 13.54
CA LYS A 163 15.29 -13.47 12.97
C LYS A 163 16.26 -13.11 11.86
N VAL A 164 15.78 -12.32 10.87
CA VAL A 164 16.54 -12.04 9.65
C VAL A 164 17.47 -10.86 9.84
N TYR A 165 16.95 -9.72 10.27
CA TYR A 165 17.73 -8.49 10.33
C TYR A 165 18.65 -8.45 11.55
N GLU A 166 18.23 -8.99 12.70
CA GLU A 166 19.06 -9.02 13.92
C GLU A 166 19.71 -10.38 14.21
N GLY A 167 19.57 -11.35 13.28
CA GLY A 167 20.33 -12.59 13.26
C GLY A 167 20.07 -13.56 14.42
N ASN A 168 18.88 -13.48 15.05
CA ASN A 168 18.55 -14.35 16.17
C ASN A 168 17.93 -15.67 15.70
N LYS A 169 18.22 -16.75 16.42
CA LYS A 169 17.44 -17.98 16.31
C LYS A 169 16.09 -17.75 16.99
N LEU A 170 14.99 -17.88 16.26
CA LEU A 170 13.63 -17.71 16.76
C LEU A 170 12.83 -18.98 16.48
N GLU A 171 12.21 -19.54 17.49
CA GLU A 171 11.42 -20.77 17.42
C GLU A 171 10.15 -20.64 18.27
N VAL A 172 9.08 -21.29 17.84
CA VAL A 172 7.87 -21.48 18.64
C VAL A 172 7.74 -22.96 18.97
N LYS A 173 7.75 -23.29 20.27
CA LYS A 173 7.61 -24.65 20.76
C LYS A 173 6.52 -24.69 21.82
N GLN A 174 5.56 -25.61 21.65
CA GLN A 174 4.44 -25.78 22.61
C GLN A 174 3.74 -24.47 23.00
N GLY A 175 3.52 -23.58 22.00
CA GLY A 175 2.86 -22.29 22.20
C GLY A 175 3.70 -21.22 22.91
N LYS A 176 5.01 -21.46 23.09
CA LYS A 176 5.96 -20.51 23.70
C LYS A 176 7.01 -20.06 22.70
N ILE A 177 7.38 -18.79 22.78
CA ILE A 177 8.39 -18.16 21.92
C ILE A 177 9.76 -18.38 22.59
N TYR A 178 10.75 -18.78 21.79
CA TYR A 178 12.15 -18.92 22.19
C TYR A 178 13.03 -18.08 21.28
N ILE A 179 13.94 -17.31 21.89
CA ILE A 179 14.97 -16.54 21.17
C ILE A 179 16.33 -16.99 21.69
N ASN A 180 17.19 -17.48 20.78
CA ASN A 180 18.50 -18.03 21.11
C ASN A 180 18.41 -19.10 22.23
N ASP A 181 17.48 -20.03 22.06
CA ASP A 181 17.17 -21.16 22.96
C ASP A 181 16.65 -20.77 24.37
N LYS A 182 16.34 -19.49 24.61
CA LYS A 182 15.77 -18.98 25.86
C LYS A 182 14.31 -18.61 25.69
N PRO A 183 13.42 -18.95 26.64
CA PRO A 183 12.04 -18.46 26.61
C PRO A 183 12.00 -16.93 26.57
N ALA A 184 11.17 -16.35 25.70
CA ALA A 184 11.06 -14.92 25.54
C ALA A 184 9.61 -14.48 25.56
N THR A 185 9.29 -13.51 26.41
CA THR A 185 7.99 -12.81 26.46
C THR A 185 8.08 -11.37 25.99
N SER A 186 9.30 -10.90 25.68
CA SER A 186 9.59 -9.59 25.16
C SER A 186 10.85 -9.63 24.30
N TYR A 187 11.04 -8.61 23.49
CA TYR A 187 12.25 -8.42 22.69
C TYR A 187 12.68 -6.97 22.68
N THR A 188 13.98 -6.71 22.85
CA THR A 188 14.58 -5.37 22.74
C THR A 188 15.33 -5.30 21.41
N PHE A 189 14.92 -4.36 20.55
CA PHE A 189 15.49 -4.21 19.22
C PHE A 189 16.88 -3.57 19.27
N LYS A 190 17.77 -4.03 18.39
CA LYS A 190 19.16 -3.55 18.28
C LYS A 190 19.32 -2.48 17.21
N LEU A 191 18.36 -2.38 16.29
CA LEU A 191 18.35 -1.46 15.15
C LEU A 191 17.15 -0.53 15.24
N ASP A 192 17.26 0.63 14.60
CA ASP A 192 16.10 1.46 14.24
C ASP A 192 15.46 0.91 12.97
N TYR A 193 14.14 1.01 12.89
CA TYR A 193 13.36 0.54 11.75
C TYR A 193 12.50 1.65 11.18
N TYR A 194 12.26 1.56 9.90
CA TYR A 194 11.49 2.54 9.14
C TYR A 194 10.33 1.88 8.42
N TRP A 195 9.28 2.67 8.22
CA TRP A 195 8.15 2.33 7.37
C TRP A 195 8.25 3.13 6.08
N MET A 196 8.46 2.44 4.98
CA MET A 196 8.53 3.02 3.65
C MET A 196 7.19 2.83 2.96
N GLN A 197 6.67 3.92 2.40
CA GLN A 197 5.41 3.86 1.67
C GLN A 197 5.50 4.73 0.41
N GLY A 198 5.37 4.08 -0.75
CA GLY A 198 5.48 4.76 -2.03
C GLY A 198 4.33 5.72 -2.31
N ASP A 199 4.60 6.77 -3.07
CA ASP A 199 3.62 7.81 -3.40
C ASP A 199 2.52 7.29 -4.33
N ASN A 200 2.81 6.36 -5.24
CA ASN A 200 1.76 5.63 -5.96
C ASN A 200 1.21 4.52 -5.06
N ARG A 201 0.23 4.88 -4.23
CA ARG A 201 -0.29 4.05 -3.13
C ARG A 201 -0.81 2.69 -3.55
N HIS A 202 -1.31 2.56 -4.74
CA HIS A 202 -1.90 1.31 -5.23
C HIS A 202 -0.97 0.52 -6.16
N ASN A 203 0.15 1.10 -6.56
CA ASN A 203 1.14 0.49 -7.44
C ASN A 203 2.56 0.70 -6.88
N SER A 204 2.76 0.32 -5.62
CA SER A 204 4.06 0.37 -4.94
C SER A 204 4.29 -0.91 -4.17
N ALA A 205 5.42 -1.56 -4.41
CA ALA A 205 5.94 -2.63 -3.56
C ALA A 205 6.68 -1.99 -2.38
N ASP A 206 5.99 -1.79 -1.27
CA ASP A 206 6.49 -1.05 -0.09
C ASP A 206 6.28 -1.82 1.22
N SER A 207 6.46 -1.17 2.37
CA SER A 207 6.40 -1.83 3.68
C SER A 207 5.08 -2.54 3.98
N ARG A 208 4.01 -2.23 3.28
CA ARG A 208 2.74 -2.98 3.37
C ARG A 208 2.87 -4.42 2.86
N TYR A 209 3.88 -4.70 2.01
CA TYR A 209 4.11 -5.99 1.37
C TYR A 209 5.35 -6.73 1.89
N TRP A 210 6.36 -6.01 2.39
CA TRP A 210 7.61 -6.63 2.88
C TRP A 210 8.00 -6.23 4.30
N GLY A 211 7.22 -5.39 4.98
CA GLY A 211 7.42 -5.04 6.39
C GLY A 211 8.39 -3.90 6.63
N PHE A 212 9.01 -3.87 7.81
CA PHE A 212 9.93 -2.82 8.23
C PHE A 212 11.28 -2.90 7.52
N VAL A 213 11.92 -1.73 7.33
CA VAL A 213 13.27 -1.59 6.80
C VAL A 213 14.22 -1.23 7.96
N PRO A 214 15.25 -2.02 8.23
CA PRO A 214 16.24 -1.66 9.24
C PRO A 214 17.16 -0.53 8.77
N GLU A 215 17.73 0.23 9.70
CA GLU A 215 18.58 1.40 9.43
C GLU A 215 19.78 1.12 8.52
N ASP A 216 20.37 -0.08 8.62
CA ASP A 216 21.53 -0.51 7.84
C ASP A 216 21.20 -0.93 6.38
N HIS A 217 19.92 -0.90 5.99
CA HIS A 217 19.45 -1.13 4.61
C HIS A 217 19.06 0.17 3.90
N ILE A 218 19.22 1.32 4.55
CA ILE A 218 18.96 2.63 3.95
C ILE A 218 20.29 3.21 3.48
N VAL A 219 20.42 3.43 2.17
CA VAL A 219 21.61 3.97 1.51
C VAL A 219 21.38 5.43 1.16
#